data_8302484782e7b4ae9769760088581fc0
#
_entry.id   8302484782e7b4ae9769760088581fc0
#
_cell.length_a   1.000
_cell.length_b   1.000
_cell.length_c   1.000
_cell.angle_alpha   90.00
_cell.angle_beta   90.00
_cell.angle_gamma   90.00
#
_symmetry.space_group_name_H-M   'P 1'
#
loop_
_entity.id
_entity.type
_entity.pdbx_description
1 polymer ?
#
loop_
_entity_poly.entity_id
_entity_poly.type
_entity_poly.pdbx_seq_one_letter_code
_entity_poly.pdbx_strand_id
1 'polypeptide(L)'
;MKMLEKAYALRSNDPYITESIGWAYYLIENYIEAEKYIKKAVELMPEDPTVNDHYGDILWKLNRNIQARYFWNYVLSLDDADEDIKKKINIKMIEGLHNS
;
A
#
# COMPACT_ATOMS: atom_id res chain seq x y z
N MET A 1 -8.40 -7.12 -14.41
CA MET A 1 -7.03 -7.51 -14.05
C MET A 1 -6.12 -7.90 -15.21
N LYS A 2 -6.67 -8.51 -16.27
CA LYS A 2 -5.84 -8.94 -17.40
C LYS A 2 -5.00 -7.83 -18.03
N MET A 3 -5.54 -6.63 -18.19
CA MET A 3 -4.79 -5.51 -18.78
C MET A 3 -3.60 -5.09 -17.90
N LEU A 4 -3.82 -5.01 -16.58
CA LEU A 4 -2.74 -4.64 -15.67
C LEU A 4 -1.67 -5.73 -15.57
N GLU A 5 -2.08 -6.99 -15.56
CA GLU A 5 -1.13 -8.10 -15.52
C GLU A 5 -0.28 -8.15 -16.78
N LYS A 6 -0.88 -7.87 -17.95
CA LYS A 6 -0.14 -7.80 -19.18
C LYS A 6 0.89 -6.66 -19.15
N ALA A 7 0.48 -5.49 -18.65
CA ALA A 7 1.40 -4.36 -18.52
C ALA A 7 2.54 -4.70 -17.55
N TYR A 8 2.25 -5.39 -16.45
CA TYR A 8 3.27 -5.81 -15.49
C TYR A 8 4.26 -6.79 -16.13
N ALA A 9 3.77 -7.75 -16.93
CA ALA A 9 4.64 -8.70 -17.61
C ALA A 9 5.63 -8.01 -18.53
N LEU A 10 5.23 -6.88 -19.14
CA LEU A 10 6.09 -6.11 -20.04
C LEU A 10 7.00 -5.13 -19.29
N ARG A 11 6.61 -4.68 -18.10
CA ARG A 11 7.32 -3.67 -17.33
C ARG A 11 7.37 -4.04 -15.84
N SER A 12 7.90 -5.21 -15.55
CA SER A 12 7.91 -5.74 -14.18
C SER A 12 8.68 -4.87 -13.17
N ASN A 13 9.53 -3.96 -13.65
CA ASN A 13 10.27 -3.04 -12.78
C ASN A 13 9.64 -1.64 -12.70
N ASP A 14 8.45 -1.45 -13.28
CA ASP A 14 7.76 -0.17 -13.17
C ASP A 14 6.98 -0.12 -11.86
N PRO A 15 7.39 0.74 -10.91
CA PRO A 15 6.74 0.76 -9.59
C PRO A 15 5.29 1.22 -9.65
N TYR A 16 4.93 2.09 -10.58
CA TYR A 16 3.56 2.57 -10.70
C TYR A 16 2.61 1.49 -11.19
N ILE A 17 3.05 0.69 -12.15
CA ILE A 17 2.25 -0.45 -12.63
C ILE A 17 2.13 -1.51 -11.54
N THR A 18 3.23 -1.80 -10.86
CA THR A 18 3.27 -2.77 -9.77
C THR A 18 2.31 -2.35 -8.64
N GLU A 19 2.35 -1.09 -8.25
CA GLU A 19 1.46 -0.56 -7.23
C GLU A 19 0.00 -0.63 -7.66
N SER A 20 -0.28 -0.28 -8.92
CA SER A 20 -1.66 -0.32 -9.44
C SER A 20 -2.25 -1.74 -9.41
N ILE A 21 -1.45 -2.74 -9.76
CA ILE A 21 -1.90 -4.13 -9.71
C ILE A 21 -2.19 -4.54 -8.26
N GLY A 22 -1.28 -4.22 -7.36
CA GLY A 22 -1.48 -4.54 -5.95
C GLY A 22 -2.72 -3.89 -5.37
N TRP A 23 -2.96 -2.64 -5.70
CA TRP A 23 -4.14 -1.92 -5.22
C TRP A 23 -5.42 -2.49 -5.81
N ALA A 24 -5.39 -2.90 -7.10
CA ALA A 24 -6.54 -3.54 -7.72
C ALA A 24 -6.89 -4.86 -7.01
N TYR A 25 -5.90 -5.66 -6.64
CA TYR A 25 -6.15 -6.86 -5.85
C TYR A 25 -6.74 -6.52 -4.47
N TYR A 26 -6.24 -5.46 -3.84
CA TYR A 26 -6.80 -5.00 -2.57
C TYR A 26 -8.29 -4.67 -2.69
N LEU A 27 -8.66 -3.98 -3.76
CA LEU A 27 -10.06 -3.56 -3.96
C LEU A 27 -11.01 -4.75 -4.17
N ILE A 28 -10.51 -5.86 -4.70
CA ILE A 28 -11.33 -7.07 -4.83
C ILE A 28 -11.10 -8.04 -3.65
N GLU A 29 -10.48 -7.54 -2.59
CA GLU A 29 -10.27 -8.26 -1.33
C GLU A 29 -9.36 -9.49 -1.44
N ASN A 30 -8.52 -9.53 -2.47
CA ASN A 30 -7.47 -10.56 -2.58
C ASN A 30 -6.19 -10.03 -1.94
N TYR A 31 -6.15 -10.04 -0.61
CA TYR A 31 -5.08 -9.38 0.13
C TYR A 31 -3.74 -10.09 0.03
N ILE A 32 -3.74 -11.39 -0.15
CA ILE A 32 -2.50 -12.15 -0.30
C ILE A 32 -1.78 -11.76 -1.59
N GLU A 33 -2.52 -11.70 -2.71
CA GLU A 33 -1.93 -11.25 -3.97
C GLU A 33 -1.57 -9.77 -3.92
N ALA A 34 -2.44 -8.95 -3.28
CA ALA A 34 -2.15 -7.53 -3.12
C ALA A 34 -0.80 -7.31 -2.43
N GLU A 35 -0.51 -8.08 -1.39
CA GLU A 35 0.75 -7.93 -0.67
C GLU A 35 1.95 -8.19 -1.55
N LYS A 36 1.90 -9.20 -2.41
CA LYS A 36 3.03 -9.53 -3.29
C LYS A 36 3.44 -8.34 -4.15
N TYR A 37 2.46 -7.68 -4.75
CA TYR A 37 2.74 -6.57 -5.66
C TYR A 37 3.10 -5.29 -4.91
N ILE A 38 2.38 -4.99 -3.84
CA ILE A 38 2.67 -3.76 -3.07
C ILE A 38 4.02 -3.86 -2.36
N LYS A 39 4.37 -5.03 -1.85
CA LYS A 39 5.68 -5.24 -1.25
C LYS A 39 6.79 -4.93 -2.25
N LYS A 40 6.65 -5.39 -3.49
CA LYS A 40 7.60 -5.08 -4.54
C LYS A 40 7.63 -3.59 -4.85
N ALA A 41 6.47 -2.93 -4.88
CA ALA A 41 6.41 -1.48 -5.10
C ALA A 41 7.14 -0.72 -3.99
N VAL A 42 7.00 -1.15 -2.73
CA VAL A 42 7.74 -0.56 -1.61
C VAL A 42 9.24 -0.74 -1.80
N GLU A 43 9.68 -1.92 -2.26
CA GLU A 43 11.09 -2.15 -2.53
C GLU A 43 11.64 -1.24 -3.62
N LEU A 44 10.82 -0.94 -4.63
CA LEU A 44 11.20 -0.05 -5.73
C LEU A 44 11.10 1.43 -5.35
N MET A 45 10.17 1.78 -4.48
CA MET A 45 9.94 3.16 -4.04
C MET A 45 9.78 3.20 -2.51
N PRO A 46 10.86 2.98 -1.75
CA PRO A 46 10.75 2.81 -0.30
C PRO A 46 10.32 4.08 0.45
N GLU A 47 10.42 5.25 -0.17
CA GLU A 47 10.05 6.51 0.48
C GLU A 47 8.80 7.15 -0.12
N ASP A 48 8.03 6.41 -0.91
CA ASP A 48 6.79 6.94 -1.47
C ASP A 48 5.67 6.87 -0.44
N PRO A 49 5.05 8.00 -0.09
CA PRO A 49 3.99 8.01 0.94
C PRO A 49 2.79 7.14 0.58
N THR A 50 2.33 7.20 -0.68
CA THR A 50 1.14 6.47 -1.12
C THR A 50 1.37 4.96 -1.07
N VAL A 51 2.51 4.51 -1.57
CA VAL A 51 2.84 3.09 -1.60
C VAL A 51 2.92 2.52 -0.17
N ASN A 52 3.57 3.25 0.73
CA ASN A 52 3.69 2.81 2.12
C ASN A 52 2.35 2.82 2.84
N ASP A 53 1.49 3.80 2.56
CA ASP A 53 0.13 3.85 3.12
C ASP A 53 -0.68 2.65 2.63
N HIS A 54 -0.65 2.36 1.33
CA HIS A 54 -1.35 1.20 0.77
C HIS A 54 -0.85 -0.10 1.37
N TYR A 55 0.45 -0.23 1.58
CA TYR A 55 1.00 -1.42 2.20
C TYR A 55 0.49 -1.59 3.63
N GLY A 56 0.42 -0.50 4.39
CA GLY A 56 -0.16 -0.53 5.71
C GLY A 56 -1.62 -1.03 5.70
N ASP A 57 -2.42 -0.54 4.75
CA ASP A 57 -3.81 -0.97 4.62
C ASP A 57 -3.91 -2.47 4.35
N ILE A 58 -3.06 -2.99 3.46
CA ILE A 58 -3.06 -4.42 3.13
C ILE A 58 -2.64 -5.25 4.34
N LEU A 59 -1.61 -4.84 5.04
CA LEU A 59 -1.15 -5.55 6.24
C LEU A 59 -2.22 -5.59 7.31
N TRP A 60 -2.97 -4.49 7.48
CA TRP A 60 -4.09 -4.46 8.41
C TRP A 60 -5.13 -5.52 8.07
N LYS A 61 -5.51 -5.62 6.80
CA LYS A 61 -6.48 -6.62 6.34
C LYS A 61 -5.99 -8.05 6.51
N LEU A 62 -4.66 -8.24 6.53
CA LEU A 62 -4.05 -9.55 6.77
C LEU A 62 -3.85 -9.83 8.27
N ASN A 63 -4.44 -9.01 9.14
CA ASN A 63 -4.32 -9.12 10.59
C ASN A 63 -2.90 -8.92 11.13
N ARG A 64 -2.07 -8.24 10.36
CA ARG A 64 -0.70 -7.90 10.77
C ARG A 64 -0.69 -6.44 11.23
N ASN A 65 -1.40 -6.18 12.30
CA ASN A 65 -1.73 -4.81 12.73
C ASN A 65 -0.52 -4.00 13.20
N ILE A 66 0.44 -4.65 13.85
CA ILE A 66 1.65 -3.96 14.31
C ILE A 66 2.47 -3.49 13.11
N GLN A 67 2.63 -4.37 12.11
CA GLN A 67 3.34 -4.01 10.89
C GLN A 67 2.61 -2.91 10.11
N ALA A 68 1.27 -2.99 10.06
CA ALA A 68 0.47 -1.96 9.40
C ALA A 68 0.75 -0.59 10.03
N ARG A 69 0.74 -0.51 11.36
CA ARG A 69 1.01 0.74 12.05
C ARG A 69 2.44 1.22 11.84
N TYR A 70 3.38 0.31 11.70
CA TYR A 70 4.77 0.66 11.39
C TYR A 70 4.85 1.44 10.06
N PHE A 71 4.20 0.93 9.01
CA PHE A 71 4.25 1.58 7.71
C PHE A 71 3.46 2.89 7.69
N TRP A 72 2.30 2.94 8.34
CA TRP A 72 1.56 4.19 8.48
C TRP A 72 2.37 5.24 9.24
N ASN A 73 2.99 4.84 10.33
CA ASN A 73 3.82 5.76 11.11
C ASN A 73 5.02 6.26 10.31
N TYR A 74 5.59 5.39 9.49
CA TYR A 74 6.70 5.78 8.62
C TYR A 74 6.27 6.91 7.69
N VAL A 75 5.07 6.83 7.10
CA VAL A 75 4.56 7.88 6.21
C VAL A 75 4.48 9.23 6.94
N LEU A 76 4.09 9.22 8.21
CA LEU A 76 4.02 10.46 8.98
C LEU A 76 5.38 11.14 9.14
N SER A 77 6.46 10.39 9.01
CA SER A 77 7.83 10.92 9.12
C SER A 77 8.37 11.44 7.78
N LEU A 78 7.66 11.19 6.67
CA LEU A 78 8.14 11.59 5.35
C LEU A 78 7.80 13.04 5.05
N ASP A 79 8.80 13.82 4.64
CA ASP A 79 8.60 15.22 4.28
C ASP A 79 7.70 15.38 3.05
N ASP A 80 7.74 14.40 2.14
CA ASP A 80 6.96 14.43 0.91
C ASP A 80 5.49 14.06 1.11
N ALA A 81 5.10 13.57 2.28
CA ALA A 81 3.70 13.25 2.55
C ALA A 81 2.91 14.53 2.78
N ASP A 82 1.80 14.69 2.03
CA ASP A 82 0.96 15.88 2.17
C ASP A 82 0.08 15.80 3.43
N GLU A 83 -0.53 16.94 3.78
CA GLU A 83 -1.35 17.01 4.98
C GLU A 83 -2.58 16.10 4.93
N ASP A 84 -3.15 15.91 3.74
CA ASP A 84 -4.33 15.06 3.61
C ASP A 84 -4.02 13.60 3.92
N ILE A 85 -2.91 13.09 3.40
CA ILE A 85 -2.53 11.70 3.69
C ILE A 85 -2.14 11.55 5.16
N LYS A 86 -1.49 12.55 5.74
CA LYS A 86 -1.13 12.52 7.17
C LYS A 86 -2.37 12.49 8.06
N LYS A 87 -3.39 13.28 7.73
CA LYS A 87 -4.65 13.29 8.48
C LYS A 87 -5.33 11.92 8.45
N LYS A 88 -5.40 11.32 7.27
CA LYS A 88 -5.99 9.99 7.12
C LYS A 88 -5.23 8.94 7.92
N ILE A 89 -3.92 9.01 7.88
CA ILE A 89 -3.08 8.06 8.61
C ILE A 89 -3.22 8.23 10.12
N ASN A 90 -3.30 9.45 10.62
CA ASN A 90 -3.51 9.67 12.05
C ASN A 90 -4.81 9.02 12.52
N ILE A 91 -5.87 9.08 11.73
CA ILE A 91 -7.12 8.40 12.04
C ILE A 91 -6.93 6.88 12.05
N LYS A 92 -6.25 6.34 11.04
CA LYS A 92 -5.96 4.90 10.97
C LYS A 92 -5.12 4.42 12.14
N MET A 93 -4.16 5.23 12.59
CA MET A 93 -3.32 4.88 13.73
C MET A 93 -4.12 4.70 15.01
N ILE A 94 -5.19 5.46 15.16
CA ILE A 94 -6.04 5.41 16.35
C ILE A 94 -7.13 4.36 16.21
N GLU A 95 -7.83 4.34 15.08
CA GLU A 95 -9.06 3.57 14.91
C GLU A 95 -8.91 2.33 14.03
N GLY A 96 -7.80 2.20 13.29
CA GLY A 96 -7.66 1.15 12.29
C GLY A 96 -8.52 1.44 11.07
N LEU A 97 -8.73 0.41 10.25
CA LEU A 97 -9.58 0.53 9.07
C LEU A 97 -11.01 0.14 9.44
N HIS A 98 -11.94 1.06 9.22
CA HIS A 98 -13.33 0.88 9.63
C HIS A 98 -14.09 -0.22 8.89
N ASN A 99 -13.72 -0.50 7.64
CA ASN A 99 -14.42 -1.47 6.79
C ASN A 99 -13.75 -2.85 6.81
N SER A 100 -13.12 -3.14 7.89
CA SER A 100 -12.44 -4.44 8.03
C SER A 100 -13.38 -5.57 8.33
#